data_15065437d6574e4c6869ebb754156cd2
#
_entry.id   15065437d6574e4c6869ebb754156cd2
#
_cell.length_a   1.000
_cell.length_b   1.000
_cell.length_c   1.000
_cell.angle_alpha   90.00
_cell.angle_beta   90.00
_cell.angle_gamma   90.00
#
_symmetry.space_group_name_H-M   'P 1'
#
loop_
_entity.id
_entity.type
_entity.pdbx_description
1 polymer ?
#
loop_
_entity_poly.entity_id
_entity_poly.type
_entity_poly.pdbx_seq_one_letter_code
_entity_poly.pdbx_strand_id
1 'polypeptide(L)'
;MRLRRNYKGASQLNHQAKLFRSIKTIVDFDDVMVHQAKDYFHDYVKKGIILTLDFEAYKWQTTNEYANISFLFNINRFQYKRVYEPLFGIEYETFVDYLKSFIVLSMDQHVLISLQSFLRDIKRLVKETKQNILEDVYNIKITSPTLCIDFFSSLPCYETLIMNQFLEQLDNLITIQYELKPRQQRQLAQFQSYFAFNDILKDYWEQQLPDEERLFYYPLYLWWQITAVVPLRPREFLLTQRDCLFEKNDKYYLTLRRNNLKGKEKGVSHKIAEDYYLTTYEIPEKLALTIQHYLDLTKGLASTKLDTLFVTETHYKRWERRTGINNRFLTYTNLNTILKYFFNEVVSERYGYQVYYLNPPNRLKDNEINFIHIGDTRHIAMINLIAEGSSPVTAMLLAGHDNVTTSSHYFSNLSQFIECRSYQVYRKLTSSQTTYEISKTQRKYTIGKAYV
;
A
#
# COMPACT_ATOMS: atom_id res chain seq x y z
N MET A 1 -35.70 -3.64 -11.51
CA MET A 1 -34.93 -2.92 -10.44
C MET A 1 -34.97 -3.76 -9.18
N ARG A 2 -33.98 -4.63 -8.94
CA ARG A 2 -33.90 -5.49 -7.75
C ARG A 2 -33.30 -4.68 -6.61
N LEU A 3 -34.05 -4.48 -5.54
CA LEU A 3 -33.55 -3.85 -4.30
C LEU A 3 -32.58 -4.83 -3.65
N ARG A 4 -31.31 -4.43 -3.52
CA ARG A 4 -30.35 -5.16 -2.71
C ARG A 4 -30.86 -5.30 -1.28
N ARG A 5 -30.77 -6.51 -0.73
CA ARG A 5 -30.97 -6.74 0.69
C ARG A 5 -29.91 -5.97 1.47
N ASN A 6 -30.36 -5.25 2.51
CA ASN A 6 -29.48 -4.56 3.45
C ASN A 6 -28.61 -5.61 4.17
N TYR A 7 -27.33 -5.69 3.80
CA TYR A 7 -26.35 -6.45 4.55
C TYR A 7 -26.08 -5.71 5.87
N LYS A 8 -26.57 -6.27 6.97
CA LYS A 8 -26.27 -5.81 8.33
C LYS A 8 -24.94 -6.42 8.76
N GLY A 9 -23.84 -5.80 8.39
CA GLY A 9 -22.50 -6.19 8.84
C GLY A 9 -21.62 -4.96 9.03
N ALA A 10 -20.84 -4.99 10.05
CA ALA A 10 -19.81 -4.09 10.58
C ALA A 10 -19.66 -2.69 9.96
N SER A 11 -20.00 -1.72 10.75
CA SER A 11 -19.96 -0.28 10.52
C SER A 11 -20.95 0.22 9.46
N GLN A 12 -22.19 0.39 9.89
CA GLN A 12 -23.29 0.92 9.07
C GLN A 12 -22.95 2.21 8.31
N LEU A 13 -22.06 3.05 8.82
CA LEU A 13 -21.65 4.31 8.15
C LEU A 13 -20.72 4.10 6.96
N ASN A 14 -19.78 3.17 7.02
CA ASN A 14 -18.93 2.85 5.85
C ASN A 14 -19.67 2.02 4.81
N HIS A 15 -20.67 1.24 5.22
CA HIS A 15 -21.52 0.47 4.32
C HIS A 15 -22.48 1.37 3.54
N GLN A 16 -23.09 2.37 4.17
CA GLN A 16 -23.98 3.29 3.47
C GLN A 16 -23.26 4.09 2.38
N ALA A 17 -22.04 4.59 2.65
CA ALA A 17 -21.25 5.28 1.63
C ALA A 17 -20.81 4.35 0.48
N LYS A 18 -20.52 3.07 0.77
CA LYS A 18 -20.24 2.05 -0.25
C LYS A 18 -21.49 1.60 -0.98
N LEU A 19 -22.64 1.52 -0.30
CA LEU A 19 -23.93 1.18 -0.89
C LEU A 19 -24.36 2.23 -1.93
N PHE A 20 -24.20 3.51 -1.63
CA PHE A 20 -24.49 4.59 -2.56
C PHE A 20 -23.57 4.54 -3.81
N ARG A 21 -22.31 4.18 -3.64
CA ARG A 21 -21.40 3.99 -4.78
C ARG A 21 -21.74 2.74 -5.60
N SER A 22 -22.17 1.67 -4.96
CA SER A 22 -22.51 0.43 -5.66
C SER A 22 -23.90 0.44 -6.29
N ILE A 23 -24.85 1.21 -5.79
CA ILE A 23 -26.17 1.39 -6.45
C ILE A 23 -26.04 1.98 -7.87
N LYS A 24 -24.98 2.75 -8.14
CA LYS A 24 -24.69 3.24 -9.51
C LYS A 24 -24.17 2.15 -10.46
N THR A 25 -23.71 1.03 -9.96
CA THR A 25 -22.97 0.02 -10.73
C THR A 25 -23.68 -1.32 -10.86
N ILE A 26 -24.85 -1.50 -10.21
CA ILE A 26 -25.55 -2.79 -10.27
C ILE A 26 -26.71 -2.69 -11.25
N VAL A 27 -26.37 -3.03 -12.46
CA VAL A 27 -27.29 -3.42 -13.49
C VAL A 27 -27.05 -4.91 -13.70
N ASP A 28 -28.08 -5.71 -13.78
CA ASP A 28 -27.95 -7.12 -14.18
C ASP A 28 -27.20 -7.18 -15.51
N PHE A 29 -26.24 -8.08 -15.64
CA PHE A 29 -25.55 -8.27 -16.91
C PHE A 29 -26.55 -8.75 -17.98
N ASP A 30 -26.71 -7.93 -18.95
CA ASP A 30 -27.44 -8.25 -20.18
C ASP A 30 -26.52 -7.96 -21.38
N ASP A 31 -27.03 -8.21 -22.57
CA ASP A 31 -26.27 -7.97 -23.81
C ASP A 31 -25.90 -6.48 -23.99
N VAL A 32 -26.72 -5.57 -23.46
CA VAL A 32 -26.44 -4.13 -23.50
C VAL A 32 -25.23 -3.79 -22.61
N MET A 33 -25.16 -4.37 -21.43
CA MET A 33 -24.03 -4.17 -20.51
C MET A 33 -22.73 -4.75 -21.07
N VAL A 34 -22.80 -5.92 -21.71
CA VAL A 34 -21.62 -6.50 -22.38
C VAL A 34 -21.15 -5.60 -23.53
N HIS A 35 -22.08 -5.04 -24.29
CA HIS A 35 -21.77 -4.10 -25.38
C HIS A 35 -21.10 -2.82 -24.83
N GLN A 36 -21.68 -2.22 -23.80
CA GLN A 36 -21.08 -1.08 -23.12
C GLN A 36 -19.68 -1.39 -22.56
N ALA A 37 -19.48 -2.57 -21.98
CA ALA A 37 -18.17 -2.99 -21.49
C ALA A 37 -17.15 -3.08 -22.63
N LYS A 38 -17.55 -3.53 -23.82
CA LYS A 38 -16.69 -3.53 -25.01
C LYS A 38 -16.33 -2.12 -25.45
N ASP A 39 -17.24 -1.16 -25.37
CA ASP A 39 -16.97 0.25 -25.65
C ASP A 39 -15.96 0.84 -24.65
N TYR A 40 -16.16 0.63 -23.35
CA TYR A 40 -15.19 1.03 -22.31
C TYR A 40 -13.84 0.34 -22.47
N PHE A 41 -13.82 -0.94 -22.86
CA PHE A 41 -12.57 -1.65 -23.16
C PHE A 41 -11.78 -0.93 -24.26
N HIS A 42 -12.44 -0.58 -25.37
CA HIS A 42 -11.79 0.16 -26.45
C HIS A 42 -11.33 1.54 -26.03
N ASP A 43 -12.05 2.21 -25.13
CA ASP A 43 -11.60 3.48 -24.55
C ASP A 43 -10.36 3.31 -23.67
N TYR A 44 -10.28 2.25 -22.86
CA TYR A 44 -9.07 1.92 -22.10
C TYR A 44 -7.90 1.52 -23.02
N VAL A 45 -8.16 0.90 -24.16
CA VAL A 45 -7.15 0.64 -25.17
C VAL A 45 -6.63 1.96 -25.78
N LYS A 46 -7.51 2.85 -26.19
CA LYS A 46 -7.13 4.19 -26.71
C LYS A 46 -6.30 4.99 -25.68
N LYS A 47 -6.65 4.88 -24.40
CA LYS A 47 -5.89 5.51 -23.30
C LYS A 47 -4.56 4.81 -22.99
N GLY A 48 -4.25 3.67 -23.61
CA GLY A 48 -3.04 2.88 -23.36
C GLY A 48 -3.03 2.20 -21.97
N ILE A 49 -4.18 2.00 -21.36
CA ILE A 49 -4.34 1.31 -20.07
C ILE A 49 -4.44 -0.20 -20.30
N ILE A 50 -5.22 -0.62 -21.28
CA ILE A 50 -5.22 -1.99 -21.81
C ILE A 50 -4.41 -1.98 -23.10
N LEU A 51 -3.47 -2.92 -23.22
CA LEU A 51 -2.56 -3.01 -24.37
C LEU A 51 -2.99 -4.08 -25.38
N THR A 52 -3.88 -4.97 -24.99
CA THR A 52 -4.48 -5.98 -25.86
C THR A 52 -5.63 -5.34 -26.63
N LEU A 53 -5.70 -5.55 -27.94
CA LEU A 53 -6.68 -4.90 -28.81
C LEU A 53 -8.03 -5.64 -28.87
N ASP A 54 -8.02 -6.93 -28.55
CA ASP A 54 -9.14 -7.83 -28.66
C ASP A 54 -9.76 -8.13 -27.28
N PHE A 55 -11.04 -7.77 -27.12
CA PHE A 55 -11.81 -8.06 -25.92
C PHE A 55 -11.95 -9.57 -25.69
N GLU A 56 -12.06 -10.36 -26.75
CA GLU A 56 -12.26 -11.80 -26.64
C GLU A 56 -10.96 -12.56 -26.30
N ALA A 57 -9.81 -11.91 -26.34
CA ALA A 57 -8.55 -12.52 -25.99
C ALA A 57 -8.59 -13.17 -24.60
N TYR A 58 -7.99 -14.36 -24.49
CA TYR A 58 -7.91 -15.09 -23.22
C TYR A 58 -6.99 -14.42 -22.19
N LYS A 59 -6.16 -13.47 -22.64
CA LYS A 59 -5.25 -12.71 -21.79
C LYS A 59 -5.21 -11.25 -22.20
N TRP A 60 -5.45 -10.35 -21.25
CA TRP A 60 -5.23 -8.93 -21.43
C TRP A 60 -3.94 -8.48 -20.77
N GLN A 61 -3.11 -7.81 -21.53
CA GLN A 61 -1.98 -7.05 -21.03
C GLN A 61 -2.45 -5.64 -20.67
N THR A 62 -1.94 -5.11 -19.57
CA THR A 62 -2.26 -3.75 -19.15
C THR A 62 -1.01 -2.89 -19.05
N THR A 63 -1.20 -1.59 -18.88
CA THR A 63 -0.11 -0.65 -18.62
C THR A 63 0.76 -1.14 -17.47
N ASN A 64 2.06 -0.91 -17.59
CA ASN A 64 3.03 -1.27 -16.55
C ASN A 64 3.47 -0.06 -15.71
N GLU A 65 2.70 1.03 -15.71
CA GLU A 65 3.06 2.22 -14.93
C GLU A 65 3.25 1.94 -13.45
N TYR A 66 2.35 1.16 -12.84
CA TYR A 66 2.44 0.79 -11.44
C TYR A 66 3.06 -0.57 -11.19
N ALA A 67 2.71 -1.54 -12.03
CA ALA A 67 3.18 -2.92 -11.95
C ALA A 67 2.83 -3.62 -13.27
N ASN A 68 3.59 -4.64 -13.62
CA ASN A 68 3.27 -5.49 -14.77
C ASN A 68 2.09 -6.41 -14.40
N ILE A 69 0.88 -5.97 -14.73
CA ILE A 69 -0.36 -6.70 -14.45
C ILE A 69 -0.93 -7.21 -15.76
N SER A 70 -1.43 -8.42 -15.73
CA SER A 70 -2.23 -8.99 -16.81
C SER A 70 -3.44 -9.73 -16.25
N PHE A 71 -4.52 -9.74 -16.99
CA PHE A 71 -5.71 -10.54 -16.70
C PHE A 71 -5.68 -11.79 -17.58
N LEU A 72 -5.63 -12.94 -16.95
CA LEU A 72 -5.61 -14.25 -17.63
C LEU A 72 -6.94 -14.96 -17.35
N PHE A 73 -7.81 -15.07 -18.35
CA PHE A 73 -9.18 -15.59 -18.26
C PHE A 73 -9.27 -17.12 -18.44
N ASN A 74 -8.24 -17.87 -18.02
CA ASN A 74 -8.22 -19.32 -18.06
C ASN A 74 -8.97 -19.94 -16.88
N ILE A 75 -10.29 -19.76 -16.85
CA ILE A 75 -11.18 -20.40 -15.87
C ILE A 75 -11.21 -21.92 -16.14
N ASN A 76 -11.28 -22.73 -15.12
CA ASN A 76 -11.40 -24.19 -15.30
C ASN A 76 -12.77 -24.55 -15.91
N ARG A 77 -12.82 -24.72 -17.23
CA ARG A 77 -14.05 -24.99 -17.99
C ARG A 77 -14.77 -26.23 -17.51
N PHE A 78 -14.03 -27.32 -17.25
CA PHE A 78 -14.63 -28.57 -16.80
C PHE A 78 -15.34 -28.41 -15.46
N GLN A 79 -14.65 -27.77 -14.51
CA GLN A 79 -15.21 -27.58 -13.17
C GLN A 79 -16.36 -26.55 -13.16
N TYR A 80 -16.27 -25.50 -14.00
CA TYR A 80 -17.35 -24.54 -14.18
C TYR A 80 -18.62 -25.26 -14.69
N LYS A 81 -18.54 -26.00 -15.79
CA LYS A 81 -19.67 -26.73 -16.38
C LYS A 81 -20.30 -27.75 -15.45
N ARG A 82 -19.48 -28.34 -14.57
CA ARG A 82 -19.96 -29.33 -13.60
C ARG A 82 -20.72 -28.72 -12.43
N VAL A 83 -20.31 -27.55 -11.92
CA VAL A 83 -20.80 -27.00 -10.65
C VAL A 83 -21.54 -25.67 -10.85
N TYR A 84 -20.95 -24.74 -11.59
CA TYR A 84 -21.44 -23.37 -11.67
C TYR A 84 -22.44 -23.15 -12.80
N GLU A 85 -22.28 -23.81 -13.95
CA GLU A 85 -23.23 -23.71 -15.07
C GLU A 85 -24.62 -24.21 -14.67
N PRO A 86 -24.79 -25.37 -13.99
CA PRO A 86 -26.10 -25.78 -13.49
C PRO A 86 -26.69 -24.84 -12.41
N LEU A 87 -25.82 -24.20 -11.60
CA LEU A 87 -26.23 -23.28 -10.56
C LEU A 87 -26.75 -21.95 -11.10
N PHE A 88 -26.04 -21.39 -12.08
CA PHE A 88 -26.35 -20.07 -12.64
C PHE A 88 -27.23 -20.14 -13.88
N GLY A 89 -27.26 -21.26 -14.58
CA GLY A 89 -27.93 -21.36 -15.89
C GLY A 89 -27.23 -20.54 -16.99
N ILE A 90 -25.94 -20.25 -16.79
CA ILE A 90 -25.12 -19.42 -17.68
C ILE A 90 -24.03 -20.29 -18.29
N GLU A 91 -23.94 -20.32 -19.62
CA GLU A 91 -22.91 -21.04 -20.35
C GLU A 91 -21.50 -20.49 -20.02
N TYR A 92 -20.49 -21.33 -20.15
CA TYR A 92 -19.10 -20.98 -19.78
C TYR A 92 -18.59 -19.73 -20.53
N GLU A 93 -18.85 -19.65 -21.83
CA GLU A 93 -18.39 -18.54 -22.67
C GLU A 93 -19.04 -17.22 -22.23
N THR A 94 -20.33 -17.22 -22.00
CA THR A 94 -21.10 -16.07 -21.50
C THR A 94 -20.63 -15.65 -20.11
N PHE A 95 -20.35 -16.61 -19.24
CA PHE A 95 -19.79 -16.31 -17.91
C PHE A 95 -18.43 -15.61 -18.00
N VAL A 96 -17.57 -16.04 -18.92
CA VAL A 96 -16.27 -15.37 -19.13
C VAL A 96 -16.45 -13.95 -19.66
N ASP A 97 -17.43 -13.73 -20.54
CA ASP A 97 -17.73 -12.39 -21.05
C ASP A 97 -18.31 -11.47 -19.97
N TYR A 98 -19.17 -11.96 -19.10
CA TYR A 98 -19.64 -11.23 -17.93
C TYR A 98 -18.50 -10.90 -16.97
N LEU A 99 -17.56 -11.82 -16.76
CA LEU A 99 -16.39 -11.60 -15.92
C LEU A 99 -15.46 -10.52 -16.51
N LYS A 100 -15.22 -10.56 -17.82
CA LYS A 100 -14.46 -9.52 -18.55
C LYS A 100 -15.16 -8.16 -18.44
N SER A 101 -16.48 -8.15 -18.67
CA SER A 101 -17.32 -6.95 -18.58
C SER A 101 -17.28 -6.34 -17.18
N PHE A 102 -17.42 -7.16 -16.13
CA PHE A 102 -17.31 -6.70 -14.75
C PHE A 102 -15.96 -6.07 -14.44
N ILE A 103 -14.85 -6.66 -14.92
CA ILE A 103 -13.52 -6.12 -14.71
C ILE A 103 -13.40 -4.75 -15.38
N VAL A 104 -13.81 -4.61 -16.64
CA VAL A 104 -13.74 -3.33 -17.39
C VAL A 104 -14.56 -2.25 -16.70
N LEU A 105 -15.83 -2.56 -16.36
CA LEU A 105 -16.75 -1.62 -15.72
C LEU A 105 -16.32 -1.22 -14.29
N SER A 106 -15.47 -2.03 -13.67
CA SER A 106 -14.93 -1.76 -12.33
C SER A 106 -13.56 -1.05 -12.35
N MET A 107 -12.97 -0.83 -13.52
CA MET A 107 -11.63 -0.22 -13.63
C MET A 107 -11.59 1.23 -13.18
N ASP A 108 -12.69 1.97 -13.30
CA ASP A 108 -12.78 3.36 -12.83
C ASP A 108 -12.74 3.49 -11.31
N GLN A 109 -13.14 2.45 -10.58
CA GLN A 109 -13.26 2.45 -9.11
C GLN A 109 -12.14 1.67 -8.43
N HIS A 110 -11.52 0.72 -9.13
CA HIS A 110 -10.56 -0.21 -8.56
C HIS A 110 -9.23 -0.21 -9.30
N VAL A 111 -8.14 -0.22 -8.54
CA VAL A 111 -6.80 -0.37 -9.10
C VAL A 111 -6.62 -1.77 -9.70
N LEU A 112 -5.83 -1.88 -10.79
CA LEU A 112 -5.64 -3.13 -11.55
C LEU A 112 -5.23 -4.33 -10.67
N ILE A 113 -4.43 -4.11 -9.63
CA ILE A 113 -4.01 -5.18 -8.71
C ILE A 113 -5.18 -5.76 -7.90
N SER A 114 -6.18 -4.95 -7.55
CA SER A 114 -7.38 -5.41 -6.86
C SER A 114 -8.25 -6.25 -7.78
N LEU A 115 -8.42 -5.81 -9.03
CA LEU A 115 -9.16 -6.56 -10.05
C LEU A 115 -8.45 -7.87 -10.43
N GLN A 116 -7.11 -7.87 -10.48
CA GLN A 116 -6.35 -9.10 -10.68
C GLN A 116 -6.51 -10.07 -9.49
N SER A 117 -6.58 -9.56 -8.26
CA SER A 117 -6.84 -10.37 -7.09
C SER A 117 -8.24 -10.96 -7.11
N PHE A 118 -9.24 -10.17 -7.50
CA PHE A 118 -10.61 -10.62 -7.74
C PHE A 118 -10.65 -11.75 -8.79
N LEU A 119 -10.03 -11.57 -9.95
CA LEU A 119 -9.97 -12.61 -10.99
C LEU A 119 -9.32 -13.90 -10.47
N ARG A 120 -8.28 -13.79 -9.65
CA ARG A 120 -7.67 -14.95 -8.97
C ARG A 120 -8.64 -15.65 -8.03
N ASP A 121 -9.42 -14.89 -7.29
CA ASP A 121 -10.41 -15.43 -6.36
C ASP A 121 -11.52 -16.17 -7.11
N ILE A 122 -12.05 -15.61 -8.20
CA ILE A 122 -13.03 -16.30 -9.08
C ILE A 122 -12.44 -17.61 -9.62
N LYS A 123 -11.20 -17.59 -10.13
CA LYS A 123 -10.52 -18.79 -10.63
C LYS A 123 -10.34 -19.85 -9.54
N ARG A 124 -10.03 -19.43 -8.32
CA ARG A 124 -9.88 -20.29 -7.17
C ARG A 124 -11.23 -20.88 -6.74
N LEU A 125 -12.27 -20.07 -6.64
CA LEU A 125 -13.64 -20.52 -6.37
C LEU A 125 -14.06 -21.62 -7.36
N VAL A 126 -13.94 -21.36 -8.66
CA VAL A 126 -14.31 -22.34 -9.68
C VAL A 126 -13.46 -23.62 -9.58
N LYS A 127 -12.15 -23.49 -9.35
CA LYS A 127 -11.24 -24.63 -9.32
C LYS A 127 -11.39 -25.51 -8.06
N GLU A 128 -11.56 -24.90 -6.89
CA GLU A 128 -11.50 -25.59 -5.59
C GLU A 128 -12.87 -26.05 -5.10
N THR A 129 -13.99 -25.50 -5.63
CA THR A 129 -15.33 -26.04 -5.37
C THR A 129 -15.48 -27.42 -6.01
N LYS A 130 -15.67 -28.45 -5.18
CA LYS A 130 -15.71 -29.85 -5.64
C LYS A 130 -17.13 -30.30 -6.00
N GLN A 131 -18.01 -30.41 -5.01
CA GLN A 131 -19.36 -30.95 -5.18
C GLN A 131 -20.43 -30.11 -4.49
N ASN A 132 -20.13 -29.62 -3.29
CA ASN A 132 -21.04 -28.81 -2.50
C ASN A 132 -20.52 -27.37 -2.43
N ILE A 133 -21.07 -26.49 -3.24
CA ILE A 133 -20.64 -25.09 -3.29
C ILE A 133 -20.79 -24.41 -1.93
N LEU A 134 -21.77 -24.80 -1.13
CA LEU A 134 -22.07 -24.19 0.15
C LEU A 134 -21.05 -24.57 1.25
N GLU A 135 -20.56 -25.78 1.23
CA GLU A 135 -19.55 -26.25 2.19
C GLU A 135 -18.13 -25.89 1.76
N ASP A 136 -17.86 -26.02 0.46
CA ASP A 136 -16.52 -25.80 -0.08
C ASP A 136 -16.06 -24.35 0.05
N VAL A 137 -16.96 -23.37 -0.10
CA VAL A 137 -16.64 -21.93 -0.02
C VAL A 137 -15.96 -21.53 1.29
N TYR A 138 -16.37 -22.10 2.42
CA TYR A 138 -15.75 -21.79 3.72
C TYR A 138 -14.27 -22.16 3.80
N ASN A 139 -13.85 -23.15 3.04
CA ASN A 139 -12.46 -23.62 3.03
C ASN A 139 -11.60 -22.92 1.98
N ILE A 140 -12.20 -22.11 1.09
CA ILE A 140 -11.49 -21.43 0.02
C ILE A 140 -11.00 -20.07 0.51
N LYS A 141 -9.70 -19.84 0.39
CA LYS A 141 -9.11 -18.55 0.76
C LYS A 141 -9.43 -17.49 -0.30
N ILE A 142 -10.30 -16.55 0.02
CA ILE A 142 -10.69 -15.42 -0.83
C ILE A 142 -10.06 -14.14 -0.28
N THR A 143 -9.49 -13.33 -1.15
CA THR A 143 -8.83 -12.05 -0.80
C THR A 143 -9.71 -10.84 -1.07
N SER A 144 -10.67 -10.96 -2.00
CA SER A 144 -11.55 -9.87 -2.45
C SER A 144 -13.03 -10.29 -2.39
N PRO A 145 -13.55 -10.72 -1.22
CA PRO A 145 -14.91 -11.28 -1.14
C PRO A 145 -15.98 -10.28 -1.54
N THR A 146 -15.81 -8.98 -1.25
CA THR A 146 -16.78 -7.93 -1.66
C THR A 146 -16.92 -7.87 -3.18
N LEU A 147 -15.82 -7.90 -3.94
CA LEU A 147 -15.87 -7.90 -5.40
C LEU A 147 -16.48 -9.20 -5.94
N CYS A 148 -16.24 -10.34 -5.27
CA CYS A 148 -16.88 -11.60 -5.64
C CYS A 148 -18.41 -11.52 -5.45
N ILE A 149 -18.89 -10.97 -4.33
CA ILE A 149 -20.33 -10.77 -4.08
C ILE A 149 -20.93 -9.82 -5.13
N ASP A 150 -20.26 -8.69 -5.40
CA ASP A 150 -20.71 -7.71 -6.38
C ASP A 150 -20.85 -8.35 -7.77
N PHE A 151 -19.88 -9.16 -8.16
CA PHE A 151 -19.92 -9.89 -9.43
C PHE A 151 -21.04 -10.92 -9.48
N PHE A 152 -21.10 -11.85 -8.53
CA PHE A 152 -22.12 -12.91 -8.55
C PHE A 152 -23.55 -12.36 -8.39
N SER A 153 -23.73 -11.27 -7.64
CA SER A 153 -25.02 -10.59 -7.50
C SER A 153 -25.46 -9.87 -8.78
N SER A 154 -24.55 -9.63 -9.72
CA SER A 154 -24.84 -8.94 -10.98
C SER A 154 -25.15 -9.93 -12.12
N LEU A 155 -24.98 -11.24 -11.88
CA LEU A 155 -25.26 -12.23 -12.91
C LEU A 155 -26.78 -12.32 -13.16
N PRO A 156 -27.23 -12.41 -14.42
CA PRO A 156 -28.64 -12.56 -14.80
C PRO A 156 -29.09 -14.00 -14.58
N CYS A 157 -29.12 -14.43 -13.34
CA CYS A 157 -29.56 -15.77 -12.98
C CYS A 157 -30.82 -15.71 -12.13
N TYR A 158 -31.66 -16.74 -12.24
CA TYR A 158 -32.84 -16.83 -11.40
C TYR A 158 -32.46 -16.97 -9.92
N GLU A 159 -33.16 -16.24 -9.04
CA GLU A 159 -32.99 -16.36 -7.61
C GLU A 159 -33.37 -17.78 -7.15
N THR A 160 -32.38 -18.62 -6.95
CA THR A 160 -32.56 -19.91 -6.33
C THR A 160 -32.18 -19.83 -4.85
N LEU A 161 -32.73 -20.71 -4.02
CA LEU A 161 -32.36 -20.81 -2.61
C LEU A 161 -30.84 -21.04 -2.45
N ILE A 162 -30.25 -21.86 -3.30
CA ILE A 162 -28.81 -22.18 -3.30
C ILE A 162 -27.98 -20.94 -3.65
N MET A 163 -28.42 -20.14 -4.62
CA MET A 163 -27.71 -18.90 -4.98
C MET A 163 -27.73 -17.90 -3.83
N ASN A 164 -28.87 -17.72 -3.18
CA ASN A 164 -28.98 -16.85 -2.01
C ASN A 164 -28.08 -17.32 -0.87
N GLN A 165 -28.04 -18.63 -0.59
CA GLN A 165 -27.18 -19.23 0.41
C GLN A 165 -25.69 -19.06 0.06
N PHE A 166 -25.32 -19.20 -1.20
CA PHE A 166 -23.95 -18.98 -1.67
C PHE A 166 -23.50 -17.52 -1.45
N LEU A 167 -24.35 -16.56 -1.79
CA LEU A 167 -24.07 -15.13 -1.56
C LEU A 167 -24.00 -14.82 -0.06
N GLU A 168 -24.86 -15.42 0.75
CA GLU A 168 -24.81 -15.29 2.22
C GLU A 168 -23.52 -15.84 2.81
N GLN A 169 -23.00 -16.94 2.29
CA GLN A 169 -21.71 -17.49 2.72
C GLN A 169 -20.53 -16.61 2.31
N LEU A 170 -20.54 -16.03 1.13
CA LEU A 170 -19.53 -15.04 0.74
C LEU A 170 -19.58 -13.81 1.68
N ASP A 171 -20.78 -13.39 2.11
CA ASP A 171 -20.94 -12.28 3.07
C ASP A 171 -20.46 -12.68 4.47
N ASN A 172 -20.73 -13.90 4.91
CA ASN A 172 -20.22 -14.44 6.17
C ASN A 172 -18.69 -14.49 6.18
N LEU A 173 -18.02 -14.75 5.05
CA LEU A 173 -16.57 -14.65 4.94
C LEU A 173 -16.07 -13.21 5.17
N ILE A 174 -16.84 -12.20 4.76
CA ILE A 174 -16.51 -10.80 5.09
C ILE A 174 -16.60 -10.59 6.59
N THR A 175 -17.69 -11.04 7.22
CA THR A 175 -17.89 -10.97 8.67
C THR A 175 -16.76 -11.66 9.42
N ILE A 176 -16.41 -12.90 9.06
CA ILE A 176 -15.32 -13.64 9.67
C ILE A 176 -13.97 -12.93 9.47
N GLN A 177 -13.72 -12.37 8.32
CA GLN A 177 -12.44 -11.72 8.00
C GLN A 177 -12.30 -10.33 8.64
N TYR A 178 -13.39 -9.59 8.81
CA TYR A 178 -13.36 -8.18 9.20
C TYR A 178 -13.98 -7.90 10.58
N GLU A 179 -14.91 -8.72 11.07
CA GLU A 179 -15.62 -8.51 12.33
C GLU A 179 -15.09 -9.40 13.46
N LEU A 180 -14.90 -10.70 13.19
CA LEU A 180 -14.40 -11.64 14.20
C LEU A 180 -12.88 -11.56 14.40
N LYS A 181 -12.14 -11.11 13.40
CA LYS A 181 -10.82 -10.58 13.66
C LYS A 181 -11.04 -9.12 14.04
N PRO A 182 -10.90 -8.75 15.32
CA PRO A 182 -10.87 -7.35 15.70
C PRO A 182 -9.91 -6.71 14.69
N ARG A 183 -10.33 -5.62 14.05
CA ARG A 183 -9.49 -4.90 13.09
C ARG A 183 -8.11 -4.94 13.73
N GLN A 184 -7.25 -5.81 13.24
CA GLN A 184 -5.88 -5.84 13.72
C GLN A 184 -5.38 -4.45 13.35
N GLN A 185 -5.56 -3.53 14.30
CA GLN A 185 -4.86 -2.28 14.26
C GLN A 185 -3.45 -2.73 14.00
N ARG A 186 -2.88 -2.27 12.90
CA ARG A 186 -1.53 -2.64 12.54
C ARG A 186 -0.69 -2.48 13.81
N GLN A 187 -0.25 -3.60 14.36
CA GLN A 187 0.60 -3.56 15.53
C GLN A 187 1.89 -2.88 15.09
N LEU A 188 2.11 -1.68 15.60
CA LEU A 188 3.39 -1.01 15.48
C LEU A 188 4.42 -1.83 16.26
N ALA A 189 5.67 -1.75 15.83
CA ALA A 189 6.78 -2.19 16.66
C ALA A 189 6.77 -1.43 17.98
N GLN A 190 7.33 -2.00 19.05
CA GLN A 190 7.50 -1.25 20.29
C GLN A 190 8.36 0.00 20.04
N PHE A 191 7.97 1.14 20.60
CA PHE A 191 8.62 2.42 20.29
C PHE A 191 10.13 2.44 20.55
N GLN A 192 10.59 1.67 21.52
CA GLN A 192 12.01 1.43 21.76
C GLN A 192 12.75 0.97 20.48
N SER A 193 12.11 0.17 19.65
CA SER A 193 12.68 -0.32 18.39
C SER A 193 12.90 0.78 17.36
N TYR A 194 12.00 1.76 17.26
CA TYR A 194 12.18 2.89 16.35
C TYR A 194 13.35 3.79 16.77
N PHE A 195 13.54 3.95 18.06
CA PHE A 195 14.66 4.73 18.58
C PHE A 195 15.99 4.00 18.40
N ALA A 196 16.04 2.70 18.74
CA ALA A 196 17.23 1.88 18.51
C ALA A 196 17.60 1.85 17.02
N PHE A 197 16.62 1.67 16.14
CA PHE A 197 16.83 1.70 14.69
C PHE A 197 17.38 3.05 14.21
N ASN A 198 16.82 4.17 14.72
CA ASN A 198 17.32 5.50 14.38
C ASN A 198 18.77 5.71 14.79
N ASP A 199 19.13 5.28 16.01
CA ASP A 199 20.47 5.43 16.53
C ASP A 199 21.47 4.54 15.75
N ILE A 200 21.12 3.28 15.48
CA ILE A 200 21.90 2.37 14.64
C ILE A 200 22.08 2.95 13.23
N LEU A 201 21.00 3.43 12.60
CA LEU A 201 21.05 3.97 11.25
C LEU A 201 21.94 5.22 11.16
N LYS A 202 21.90 6.09 12.15
CA LYS A 202 22.77 7.27 12.22
C LYS A 202 24.22 6.89 12.40
N ASP A 203 24.54 6.06 13.40
CA ASP A 203 25.89 5.60 13.67
C ASP A 203 26.48 4.87 12.46
N TYR A 204 25.70 3.97 11.85
CA TYR A 204 26.10 3.28 10.62
C TYR A 204 26.41 4.26 9.47
N TRP A 205 25.60 5.33 9.32
CA TRP A 205 25.76 6.31 8.24
C TRP A 205 26.96 7.25 8.43
N GLU A 206 27.40 7.43 9.67
CA GLU A 206 28.58 8.23 10.01
C GLU A 206 29.89 7.45 9.81
N GLN A 207 29.84 6.12 9.64
CA GLN A 207 31.01 5.29 9.36
C GLN A 207 31.52 5.48 7.92
N GLN A 208 32.79 5.14 7.71
CA GLN A 208 33.39 5.06 6.38
C GLN A 208 32.89 3.78 5.68
N LEU A 209 31.80 3.89 4.95
CA LEU A 209 31.23 2.79 4.20
C LEU A 209 31.80 2.74 2.79
N PRO A 210 32.00 1.54 2.19
CA PRO A 210 32.25 1.39 0.77
C PRO A 210 31.10 2.03 -0.05
N ASP A 211 31.43 2.68 -1.17
CA ASP A 211 30.44 3.38 -1.98
C ASP A 211 29.30 2.47 -2.46
N GLU A 212 29.60 1.23 -2.80
CA GLU A 212 28.59 0.24 -3.22
C GLU A 212 27.60 -0.09 -2.10
N GLU A 213 28.10 -0.25 -0.86
CA GLU A 213 27.27 -0.50 0.31
C GLU A 213 26.43 0.73 0.67
N ARG A 214 27.04 1.92 0.63
CA ARG A 214 26.35 3.19 0.85
C ARG A 214 25.24 3.40 -0.16
N LEU A 215 25.50 3.21 -1.46
CA LEU A 215 24.51 3.34 -2.52
C LEU A 215 23.37 2.31 -2.37
N PHE A 216 23.69 1.08 -1.95
CA PHE A 216 22.67 0.06 -1.73
C PHE A 216 21.66 0.45 -0.65
N TYR A 217 22.13 1.01 0.48
CA TYR A 217 21.28 1.39 1.60
C TYR A 217 20.78 2.84 1.54
N TYR A 218 21.20 3.64 0.55
CA TYR A 218 20.77 5.04 0.43
C TYR A 218 19.26 5.23 0.37
N PRO A 219 18.48 4.44 -0.40
CA PRO A 219 17.02 4.55 -0.42
C PRO A 219 16.38 4.31 0.95
N LEU A 220 16.98 3.42 1.77
CA LEU A 220 16.53 3.15 3.14
C LEU A 220 16.82 4.34 4.06
N TYR A 221 18.00 4.91 3.95
CA TYR A 221 18.41 6.08 4.75
C TYR A 221 17.50 7.29 4.44
N LEU A 222 17.28 7.61 3.17
CA LEU A 222 16.38 8.68 2.75
C LEU A 222 14.92 8.39 3.13
N TRP A 223 14.48 7.14 3.02
CA TRP A 223 13.15 6.75 3.49
C TRP A 223 12.96 7.12 4.95
N TRP A 224 13.91 6.77 5.81
CA TRP A 224 13.81 7.08 7.23
C TRP A 224 13.83 8.59 7.49
N GLN A 225 14.74 9.31 6.88
CA GLN A 225 14.90 10.75 7.08
C GLN A 225 13.66 11.54 6.60
N ILE A 226 13.10 11.20 5.45
CA ILE A 226 11.98 11.94 4.84
C ILE A 226 10.65 11.53 5.48
N THR A 227 10.38 10.23 5.59
CA THR A 227 9.06 9.75 5.99
C THR A 227 8.82 9.77 7.49
N ALA A 228 9.86 9.91 8.31
CA ALA A 228 9.71 10.18 9.73
C ALA A 228 9.23 11.63 10.02
N VAL A 229 9.35 12.50 9.03
CA VAL A 229 8.98 13.93 9.11
C VAL A 229 7.70 14.19 8.33
N VAL A 230 7.68 13.84 7.05
CA VAL A 230 6.51 13.98 6.21
C VAL A 230 5.75 12.64 6.20
N PRO A 231 4.49 12.59 6.62
CA PRO A 231 3.74 11.34 6.74
C PRO A 231 3.34 10.77 5.36
N LEU A 232 4.32 10.28 4.61
CA LEU A 232 4.17 9.74 3.26
C LEU A 232 3.69 8.28 3.27
N ARG A 233 2.88 7.93 2.27
CA ARG A 233 2.72 6.52 1.92
C ARG A 233 3.99 6.00 1.23
N PRO A 234 4.38 4.74 1.43
CA PRO A 234 5.60 4.21 0.82
C PRO A 234 5.71 4.45 -0.69
N ARG A 235 4.60 4.33 -1.41
CA ARG A 235 4.59 4.59 -2.86
C ARG A 235 4.76 6.08 -3.20
N GLU A 236 4.24 6.99 -2.39
CA GLU A 236 4.45 8.43 -2.56
C GLU A 236 5.94 8.77 -2.47
N PHE A 237 6.64 8.21 -1.49
CA PHE A 237 8.09 8.32 -1.34
C PHE A 237 8.84 7.73 -2.55
N LEU A 238 8.52 6.49 -2.96
CA LEU A 238 9.20 5.79 -4.04
C LEU A 238 8.99 6.41 -5.43
N LEU A 239 7.90 7.16 -5.61
CA LEU A 239 7.59 7.90 -6.83
C LEU A 239 8.11 9.36 -6.80
N THR A 240 8.90 9.75 -5.80
CA THR A 240 9.57 11.05 -5.79
C THR A 240 10.36 11.24 -7.08
N GLN A 241 10.22 12.39 -7.73
CA GLN A 241 10.88 12.70 -8.98
C GLN A 241 12.37 12.99 -8.76
N ARG A 242 13.17 12.84 -9.79
CA ARG A 242 14.60 13.10 -9.67
C ARG A 242 14.92 14.60 -9.54
N ASP A 243 14.11 15.46 -10.11
CA ASP A 243 14.13 16.91 -10.00
C ASP A 243 13.39 17.47 -8.77
N CYS A 244 13.24 16.65 -7.73
CA CYS A 244 12.43 16.97 -6.55
C CYS A 244 13.00 18.10 -5.68
N LEU A 245 14.30 18.38 -5.78
CA LEU A 245 15.00 19.31 -4.89
C LEU A 245 15.28 20.63 -5.62
N PHE A 246 14.96 21.75 -4.98
CA PHE A 246 15.34 23.07 -5.44
C PHE A 246 15.56 24.04 -4.27
N GLU A 247 16.33 25.10 -4.54
CA GLU A 247 16.60 26.18 -3.60
C GLU A 247 15.89 27.46 -4.04
N LYS A 248 15.32 28.19 -3.09
CA LYS A 248 14.69 29.50 -3.31
C LYS A 248 14.78 30.34 -2.03
N ASN A 249 15.29 31.58 -2.16
CA ASN A 249 15.42 32.53 -1.03
C ASN A 249 16.20 31.93 0.16
N ASP A 250 17.33 31.30 -0.09
CA ASP A 250 18.19 30.63 0.90
C ASP A 250 17.47 29.51 1.70
N LYS A 251 16.42 28.97 1.13
CA LYS A 251 15.66 27.83 1.68
C LYS A 251 15.59 26.70 0.70
N TYR A 252 15.63 25.50 1.21
CA TYR A 252 15.54 24.27 0.41
C TYR A 252 14.11 23.73 0.41
N TYR A 253 13.70 23.24 -0.75
CA TYR A 253 12.36 22.72 -0.97
C TYR A 253 12.42 21.33 -1.60
N LEU A 254 11.55 20.44 -1.11
CA LEU A 254 11.37 19.09 -1.61
C LEU A 254 9.96 18.93 -2.19
N THR A 255 9.87 18.58 -3.46
CA THR A 255 8.59 18.30 -4.14
C THR A 255 8.31 16.81 -4.14
N LEU A 256 7.16 16.42 -3.62
CA LEU A 256 6.75 15.03 -3.45
C LEU A 256 5.43 14.76 -4.15
N ARG A 257 5.28 13.54 -4.68
CA ARG A 257 4.00 13.05 -5.20
C ARG A 257 3.08 12.60 -4.06
N ARG A 258 1.86 13.13 -4.07
CA ARG A 258 0.80 12.79 -3.09
C ARG A 258 -0.32 12.07 -3.81
N ASN A 259 -0.83 10.98 -3.22
CA ASN A 259 -1.88 10.16 -3.81
C ASN A 259 -3.23 10.85 -3.76
N ASN A 260 -3.91 10.94 -4.89
CA ASN A 260 -5.22 11.57 -5.07
C ASN A 260 -6.39 10.58 -5.00
N LEU A 261 -6.11 9.26 -4.93
CA LEU A 261 -7.12 8.21 -5.11
C LEU A 261 -7.95 7.90 -3.86
N LYS A 262 -7.48 8.27 -2.66
CA LYS A 262 -8.19 7.97 -1.42
C LYS A 262 -8.99 9.17 -0.95
N GLY A 263 -10.32 9.00 -0.88
CA GLY A 263 -11.24 9.97 -0.30
C GLY A 263 -11.91 10.90 -1.30
N LYS A 264 -11.53 10.89 -2.58
CA LYS A 264 -12.13 11.74 -3.61
C LYS A 264 -13.12 10.97 -4.48
N GLU A 265 -14.12 11.67 -4.99
CA GLU A 265 -15.08 11.15 -5.97
C GLU A 265 -14.46 10.82 -7.33
N LYS A 266 -13.20 11.20 -7.55
CA LYS A 266 -12.49 11.00 -8.79
C LYS A 266 -12.08 9.53 -8.95
N GLY A 267 -12.46 8.94 -10.07
CA GLY A 267 -12.11 7.57 -10.44
C GLY A 267 -10.60 7.33 -10.58
N VAL A 268 -10.21 6.06 -10.67
CA VAL A 268 -8.81 5.63 -10.89
C VAL A 268 -8.46 5.82 -12.35
N SER A 269 -7.42 6.59 -12.67
CA SER A 269 -6.98 6.79 -14.06
C SER A 269 -6.00 5.73 -14.55
N HIS A 270 -5.37 5.00 -13.63
CA HIS A 270 -4.27 4.06 -13.88
C HIS A 270 -2.98 4.71 -14.42
N LYS A 271 -2.89 6.04 -14.37
CA LYS A 271 -1.71 6.81 -14.76
C LYS A 271 -1.18 7.58 -13.58
N ILE A 272 0.13 7.49 -13.34
CA ILE A 272 0.77 8.15 -12.20
C ILE A 272 0.60 9.67 -12.29
N ALA A 273 0.68 10.24 -13.49
CA ALA A 273 0.51 11.68 -13.70
C ALA A 273 -0.86 12.22 -13.29
N GLU A 274 -1.90 11.39 -13.37
CA GLU A 274 -3.29 11.77 -13.05
C GLU A 274 -3.69 11.35 -11.62
N ASP A 275 -3.15 10.22 -11.14
CA ASP A 275 -3.47 9.63 -9.83
C ASP A 275 -2.69 10.29 -8.68
N TYR A 276 -1.67 11.11 -9.00
CA TYR A 276 -0.87 11.84 -8.02
C TYR A 276 -0.80 13.32 -8.37
N TYR A 277 -0.74 14.15 -7.33
CA TYR A 277 -0.43 15.58 -7.45
C TYR A 277 0.90 15.89 -6.75
N LEU A 278 1.51 17.00 -7.12
CA LEU A 278 2.77 17.44 -6.53
C LEU A 278 2.50 18.38 -5.36
N THR A 279 3.24 18.20 -4.27
CA THR A 279 3.22 19.07 -3.10
C THR A 279 4.67 19.37 -2.70
N THR A 280 4.94 20.64 -2.47
CA THR A 280 6.26 21.12 -2.09
C THR A 280 6.33 21.41 -0.60
N TYR A 281 7.42 20.99 0.03
CA TYR A 281 7.69 21.17 1.45
C TYR A 281 9.03 21.89 1.62
N GLU A 282 9.10 22.87 2.52
CA GLU A 282 10.36 23.42 2.99
C GLU A 282 11.07 22.37 3.84
N ILE A 283 12.35 22.11 3.57
CA ILE A 283 13.14 21.10 4.27
C ILE A 283 14.43 21.70 4.84
N PRO A 284 15.01 21.10 5.90
CA PRO A 284 16.30 21.55 6.41
C PRO A 284 17.41 21.34 5.39
N GLU A 285 18.38 22.25 5.41
CA GLU A 285 19.59 22.18 4.61
C GLU A 285 20.29 20.82 4.71
N LYS A 286 20.45 20.26 5.91
CA LYS A 286 21.06 18.94 6.11
C LYS A 286 20.39 17.83 5.29
N LEU A 287 19.05 17.85 5.22
CA LEU A 287 18.30 16.87 4.43
C LEU A 287 18.47 17.13 2.93
N ALA A 288 18.44 18.40 2.53
CA ALA A 288 18.69 18.82 1.14
C ALA A 288 20.07 18.36 0.66
N LEU A 289 21.11 18.63 1.42
CA LEU A 289 22.48 18.19 1.12
C LEU A 289 22.60 16.66 1.04
N THR A 290 21.86 15.94 1.88
CA THR A 290 21.82 14.48 1.82
C THR A 290 21.16 13.99 0.51
N ILE A 291 20.07 14.60 0.08
CA ILE A 291 19.40 14.27 -1.17
C ILE A 291 20.32 14.63 -2.36
N GLN A 292 20.91 15.82 -2.33
CA GLN A 292 21.85 16.28 -3.36
C GLN A 292 23.04 15.33 -3.51
N HIS A 293 23.63 14.90 -2.42
CA HIS A 293 24.72 13.93 -2.43
C HIS A 293 24.31 12.59 -3.09
N TYR A 294 23.10 12.11 -2.84
CA TYR A 294 22.60 10.93 -3.54
C TYR A 294 22.43 11.17 -5.04
N LEU A 295 21.92 12.34 -5.45
CA LEU A 295 21.78 12.72 -6.84
C LEU A 295 23.14 12.76 -7.55
N ASP A 296 24.15 13.30 -6.89
CA ASP A 296 25.52 13.41 -7.42
C ASP A 296 26.17 12.03 -7.56
N LEU A 297 26.05 11.16 -6.54
CA LEU A 297 26.58 9.79 -6.58
C LEU A 297 25.93 8.93 -7.68
N THR A 298 24.69 9.24 -8.03
CA THR A 298 23.91 8.46 -9.02
C THR A 298 23.80 9.14 -10.39
N LYS A 299 24.51 10.25 -10.61
CA LYS A 299 24.43 11.05 -11.84
C LYS A 299 24.79 10.26 -13.11
N GLY A 300 25.74 9.34 -13.00
CA GLY A 300 26.19 8.49 -14.11
C GLY A 300 25.41 7.18 -14.27
N LEU A 301 24.42 6.91 -13.41
CA LEU A 301 23.62 5.71 -13.46
C LEU A 301 22.34 5.91 -14.25
N ALA A 302 21.86 4.85 -14.90
CA ALA A 302 20.60 4.92 -15.63
C ALA A 302 19.44 5.21 -14.66
N SER A 303 18.69 6.28 -14.95
CA SER A 303 17.46 6.56 -14.24
C SER A 303 16.40 5.52 -14.58
N THR A 304 15.41 5.40 -13.71
CA THR A 304 14.23 4.58 -14.03
C THR A 304 13.40 5.23 -15.13
N LYS A 305 12.55 4.44 -15.80
CA LYS A 305 11.69 4.96 -16.90
C LYS A 305 10.74 6.08 -16.46
N LEU A 306 10.47 6.23 -15.18
CA LEU A 306 9.63 7.28 -14.61
C LEU A 306 10.44 8.48 -14.08
N ASP A 307 11.75 8.48 -14.31
CA ASP A 307 12.67 9.52 -13.81
C ASP A 307 12.48 9.80 -12.31
N THR A 308 12.43 8.72 -11.53
CA THR A 308 12.32 8.80 -10.08
C THR A 308 13.67 9.08 -9.42
N LEU A 309 13.63 9.64 -8.20
CA LEU A 309 14.82 9.92 -7.39
C LEU A 309 15.72 8.68 -7.28
N PHE A 310 15.11 7.51 -7.03
CA PHE A 310 15.85 6.28 -6.78
C PHE A 310 16.18 5.53 -8.06
N VAL A 311 17.47 5.25 -8.26
CA VAL A 311 17.95 4.36 -9.32
C VAL A 311 17.86 2.90 -8.86
N THR A 312 17.59 1.98 -9.77
CA THR A 312 17.49 0.55 -9.48
C THR A 312 18.77 -0.22 -9.79
N GLU A 313 19.66 0.36 -10.57
CA GLU A 313 20.87 -0.29 -11.07
C GLU A 313 21.83 -0.72 -9.96
N THR A 314 21.95 0.09 -8.91
CA THR A 314 22.77 -0.20 -7.71
C THR A 314 22.35 -1.44 -6.95
N HIS A 315 21.15 -1.96 -7.23
CA HIS A 315 20.58 -3.10 -6.52
C HIS A 315 20.66 -4.40 -7.33
N TYR A 316 20.90 -4.35 -8.64
CA TYR A 316 20.90 -5.53 -9.51
C TYR A 316 21.93 -6.56 -9.11
N LYS A 317 23.14 -6.15 -8.73
CA LYS A 317 24.23 -7.05 -8.37
C LYS A 317 23.91 -7.96 -7.17
N ARG A 318 23.15 -7.44 -6.18
CA ARG A 318 22.75 -8.21 -5.00
C ARG A 318 21.49 -9.06 -5.21
N TRP A 319 20.74 -8.80 -6.29
CA TRP A 319 19.49 -9.51 -6.58
C TRP A 319 19.60 -10.52 -7.71
N GLU A 320 20.71 -11.18 -7.82
CA GLU A 320 21.11 -12.10 -8.90
C GLU A 320 20.06 -13.11 -9.38
N ARG A 321 19.04 -13.39 -8.60
CA ARG A 321 18.03 -14.42 -8.91
C ARG A 321 16.62 -13.90 -9.14
N ARG A 322 16.37 -12.59 -9.17
CA ARG A 322 15.00 -12.07 -9.23
C ARG A 322 14.72 -11.35 -10.53
N THR A 323 14.04 -12.06 -11.42
CA THR A 323 13.45 -11.55 -12.67
C THR A 323 12.35 -10.50 -12.49
N GLY A 324 11.99 -10.13 -11.26
CA GLY A 324 10.89 -9.21 -10.94
C GLY A 324 11.29 -7.78 -10.59
N ILE A 325 12.50 -7.34 -10.95
CA ILE A 325 12.89 -5.95 -10.72
C ILE A 325 12.12 -5.07 -11.70
N ASN A 326 11.27 -4.21 -11.15
CA ASN A 326 10.62 -3.20 -11.96
C ASN A 326 11.65 -2.12 -12.31
N ASN A 327 12.04 -2.05 -13.59
CA ASN A 327 12.96 -1.03 -14.08
C ASN A 327 12.29 0.34 -14.27
N ARG A 328 11.00 0.48 -14.00
CA ARG A 328 10.32 1.77 -14.07
C ARG A 328 10.57 2.63 -12.84
N PHE A 329 10.60 2.03 -11.65
CA PHE A 329 10.89 2.69 -10.37
C PHE A 329 11.20 1.66 -9.28
N LEU A 330 11.83 2.10 -8.20
CA LEU A 330 12.07 1.28 -7.02
C LEU A 330 10.73 0.97 -6.32
N THR A 331 10.36 -0.31 -6.21
CA THR A 331 9.05 -0.71 -5.69
C THR A 331 9.04 -0.85 -4.16
N TYR A 332 7.84 -0.93 -3.59
CA TYR A 332 7.66 -1.27 -2.18
C TYR A 332 8.38 -2.58 -1.79
N THR A 333 8.27 -3.60 -2.64
CA THR A 333 8.93 -4.89 -2.40
C THR A 333 10.45 -4.74 -2.39
N ASN A 334 11.00 -3.93 -3.28
CA ASN A 334 12.42 -3.65 -3.34
C ASN A 334 12.90 -2.98 -2.05
N LEU A 335 12.26 -1.89 -1.63
CA LEU A 335 12.61 -1.18 -0.40
C LEU A 335 12.46 -2.07 0.85
N ASN A 336 11.43 -2.91 0.91
CA ASN A 336 11.25 -3.86 2.00
C ASN A 336 12.35 -4.94 2.01
N THR A 337 12.85 -5.32 0.85
CA THR A 337 14.01 -6.25 0.74
C THR A 337 15.27 -5.57 1.26
N ILE A 338 15.54 -4.31 0.88
CA ILE A 338 16.67 -3.54 1.40
C ILE A 338 16.61 -3.42 2.92
N LEU A 339 15.42 -3.11 3.46
CA LEU A 339 15.19 -3.04 4.91
C LEU A 339 15.49 -4.38 5.60
N LYS A 340 15.09 -5.51 5.01
CA LYS A 340 15.42 -6.83 5.56
C LYS A 340 16.91 -7.13 5.53
N TYR A 341 17.62 -6.75 4.48
CA TYR A 341 19.08 -6.87 4.44
C TYR A 341 19.72 -6.03 5.55
N PHE A 342 19.26 -4.79 5.72
CA PHE A 342 19.77 -3.93 6.78
C PHE A 342 19.55 -4.53 8.18
N PHE A 343 18.37 -5.09 8.45
CA PHE A 343 18.12 -5.74 9.73
C PHE A 343 19.00 -6.98 9.95
N ASN A 344 19.27 -7.76 8.93
CA ASN A 344 20.10 -8.96 9.05
C ASN A 344 21.60 -8.60 9.15
N GLU A 345 22.11 -7.88 8.15
CA GLU A 345 23.55 -7.64 7.98
C GLU A 345 24.07 -6.55 8.96
N VAL A 346 23.26 -5.51 9.18
CA VAL A 346 23.69 -4.38 10.01
C VAL A 346 23.16 -4.53 11.43
N VAL A 347 21.85 -4.53 11.64
CA VAL A 347 21.26 -4.52 12.97
C VAL A 347 21.61 -5.78 13.75
N SER A 348 21.52 -6.97 13.13
CA SER A 348 21.79 -8.24 13.80
C SER A 348 23.28 -8.59 13.80
N GLU A 349 23.92 -8.65 12.63
CA GLU A 349 25.30 -9.16 12.53
C GLU A 349 26.35 -8.12 13.00
N ARG A 350 26.20 -6.83 12.62
CA ARG A 350 27.19 -5.79 12.95
C ARG A 350 26.97 -5.19 14.35
N TYR A 351 25.72 -4.93 14.75
CA TYR A 351 25.37 -4.32 16.03
C TYR A 351 24.92 -5.32 17.10
N GLY A 352 24.76 -6.60 16.77
CA GLY A 352 24.49 -7.68 17.73
C GLY A 352 23.07 -7.67 18.32
N TYR A 353 22.10 -7.03 17.66
CA TYR A 353 20.73 -7.03 18.13
C TYR A 353 20.01 -8.32 17.75
N GLN A 354 19.21 -8.84 18.71
CA GLN A 354 18.24 -9.89 18.43
C GLN A 354 16.99 -9.27 17.80
N VAL A 355 16.67 -9.67 16.56
CA VAL A 355 15.54 -9.13 15.80
C VAL A 355 14.32 -10.03 15.90
N TYR A 356 13.20 -9.48 16.35
CA TYR A 356 11.91 -10.14 16.38
C TYR A 356 11.05 -9.75 15.17
N TYR A 357 10.83 -10.68 14.26
CA TYR A 357 9.94 -10.51 13.10
C TYR A 357 8.47 -10.77 13.42
N LEU A 358 8.21 -11.66 14.37
CA LEU A 358 6.88 -12.08 14.83
C LEU A 358 6.92 -12.31 16.36
N ASN A 359 5.79 -12.09 17.01
CA ASN A 359 5.60 -12.41 18.43
C ASN A 359 6.72 -11.89 19.34
N PRO A 360 6.97 -10.58 19.39
CA PRO A 360 7.97 -10.04 20.29
C PRO A 360 7.54 -10.24 21.75
N PRO A 361 8.49 -10.28 22.69
CA PRO A 361 8.17 -10.27 24.12
C PRO A 361 7.45 -8.97 24.50
N ASN A 362 6.68 -8.98 25.58
CA ASN A 362 5.97 -7.79 26.05
C ASN A 362 6.90 -6.61 26.35
N ARG A 363 8.14 -6.89 26.73
CA ARG A 363 9.17 -5.90 26.97
C ARG A 363 10.49 -6.36 26.33
N LEU A 364 11.06 -5.51 25.49
CA LEU A 364 12.37 -5.75 24.87
C LEU A 364 13.50 -5.44 25.84
N LYS A 365 14.56 -6.23 25.76
CA LYS A 365 15.87 -5.93 26.40
C LYS A 365 16.63 -4.90 25.57
N ASP A 366 17.74 -4.41 26.13
CA ASP A 366 18.56 -3.35 25.49
C ASP A 366 19.14 -3.77 24.12
N ASN A 367 19.41 -5.07 23.93
CA ASN A 367 19.92 -5.65 22.68
C ASN A 367 18.84 -6.37 21.86
N GLU A 368 17.57 -6.06 22.09
CA GLU A 368 16.44 -6.65 21.37
C GLU A 368 15.69 -5.56 20.59
N ILE A 369 15.23 -5.91 19.38
CA ILE A 369 14.53 -4.98 18.51
C ILE A 369 13.43 -5.70 17.74
N ASN A 370 12.27 -5.06 17.57
CA ASN A 370 11.26 -5.53 16.62
C ASN A 370 11.65 -5.12 15.21
N PHE A 371 11.32 -5.98 14.25
CA PHE A 371 11.36 -5.60 12.85
C PHE A 371 10.38 -4.46 12.57
N ILE A 372 10.86 -3.40 11.94
CA ILE A 372 10.08 -2.21 11.57
C ILE A 372 9.56 -2.40 10.14
N HIS A 373 8.31 -2.06 9.90
CA HIS A 373 7.73 -2.09 8.57
C HIS A 373 7.81 -0.72 7.90
N ILE A 374 7.99 -0.70 6.57
CA ILE A 374 8.14 0.53 5.79
C ILE A 374 7.00 1.53 6.00
N GLY A 375 5.78 1.05 6.24
CA GLY A 375 4.65 1.96 6.48
C GLY A 375 4.55 2.49 7.91
N ASP A 376 5.41 2.06 8.85
CA ASP A 376 5.35 2.49 10.25
C ASP A 376 5.81 3.93 10.41
N THR A 377 6.77 4.38 9.59
CA THR A 377 7.26 5.76 9.63
C THR A 377 6.15 6.78 9.46
N ARG A 378 5.14 6.49 8.63
CA ARG A 378 3.97 7.36 8.50
C ARG A 378 3.19 7.49 9.81
N HIS A 379 3.04 6.41 10.58
CA HIS A 379 2.43 6.44 11.89
C HIS A 379 3.28 7.23 12.87
N ILE A 380 4.59 7.03 12.86
CA ILE A 380 5.52 7.77 13.70
C ILE A 380 5.48 9.27 13.40
N ALA A 381 5.49 9.67 12.12
CA ALA A 381 5.37 11.06 11.72
C ALA A 381 4.06 11.69 12.23
N MET A 382 2.93 10.98 12.12
CA MET A 382 1.64 11.46 12.63
C MET A 382 1.66 11.63 14.16
N ILE A 383 2.21 10.64 14.88
CA ILE A 383 2.32 10.69 16.35
C ILE A 383 3.24 11.83 16.77
N ASN A 384 4.36 12.04 16.07
CA ASN A 384 5.28 13.14 16.32
C ASN A 384 4.60 14.52 16.14
N LEU A 385 3.88 14.71 15.03
CA LEU A 385 3.15 15.97 14.78
C LEU A 385 2.16 16.28 15.90
N ILE A 386 1.42 15.28 16.37
CA ILE A 386 0.46 15.44 17.47
C ILE A 386 1.21 15.70 18.79
N ALA A 387 2.28 15.00 19.07
CA ALA A 387 3.09 15.17 20.27
C ALA A 387 3.76 16.56 20.34
N GLU A 388 4.05 17.17 19.19
CA GLU A 388 4.59 18.54 19.10
C GLU A 388 3.48 19.61 19.12
N GLY A 389 2.23 19.23 19.36
CA GLY A 389 1.10 20.16 19.52
C GLY A 389 0.40 20.53 18.22
N SER A 390 0.71 19.88 17.10
CA SER A 390 -0.06 20.07 15.87
C SER A 390 -1.50 19.63 16.07
N SER A 391 -2.46 20.40 15.52
CA SER A 391 -3.85 20.02 15.59
C SER A 391 -4.09 18.70 14.83
N PRO A 392 -5.07 17.87 15.24
CA PRO A 392 -5.45 16.67 14.49
C PRO A 392 -5.78 16.96 13.03
N VAL A 393 -6.34 18.12 12.75
CA VAL A 393 -6.67 18.56 11.38
C VAL A 393 -5.40 18.83 10.58
N THR A 394 -4.42 19.52 11.16
CA THR A 394 -3.11 19.76 10.51
C THR A 394 -2.41 18.45 10.20
N ALA A 395 -2.33 17.54 11.17
CA ALA A 395 -1.74 16.22 10.99
C ALA A 395 -2.48 15.41 9.91
N MET A 396 -3.80 15.47 9.86
CA MET A 396 -4.64 14.86 8.84
C MET A 396 -4.31 15.40 7.44
N LEU A 397 -4.26 16.72 7.28
CA LEU A 397 -3.95 17.37 5.99
C LEU A 397 -2.56 17.00 5.50
N LEU A 398 -1.55 17.04 6.37
CA LEU A 398 -0.18 16.61 6.05
C LEU A 398 -0.10 15.13 5.66
N ALA A 399 -0.96 14.29 6.24
CA ALA A 399 -1.07 12.89 5.85
C ALA A 399 -1.85 12.68 4.55
N GLY A 400 -2.55 13.68 4.02
CA GLY A 400 -3.45 13.54 2.88
C GLY A 400 -4.63 12.62 3.22
N HIS A 401 -5.26 12.85 4.38
CA HIS A 401 -6.52 12.23 4.78
C HIS A 401 -7.66 13.25 4.65
N ASP A 402 -8.75 12.84 4.04
CA ASP A 402 -9.93 13.71 3.87
C ASP A 402 -10.90 13.62 5.07
N ASN A 403 -10.67 12.66 5.99
CA ASN A 403 -11.53 12.44 7.15
C ASN A 403 -10.72 12.30 8.45
N VAL A 404 -11.11 13.07 9.47
CA VAL A 404 -10.49 13.06 10.80
C VAL A 404 -10.57 11.69 11.47
N THR A 405 -11.66 10.95 11.27
CA THR A 405 -11.81 9.59 11.83
C THR A 405 -10.76 8.62 11.34
N THR A 406 -10.22 8.82 10.14
CA THR A 406 -9.09 8.02 9.63
C THR A 406 -7.82 8.25 10.43
N SER A 407 -7.69 9.40 11.07
CA SER A 407 -6.53 9.75 11.90
C SER A 407 -6.71 9.42 13.38
N SER A 408 -7.93 9.09 13.83
CA SER A 408 -8.24 8.87 15.26
C SER A 408 -7.43 7.72 15.89
N HIS A 409 -7.10 6.69 15.11
CA HIS A 409 -6.32 5.55 15.60
C HIS A 409 -4.86 5.90 15.95
N TYR A 410 -4.34 7.04 15.50
CA TYR A 410 -2.99 7.49 15.89
C TYR A 410 -2.95 7.98 17.35
N PHE A 411 -4.07 8.47 17.88
CA PHE A 411 -4.15 8.95 19.25
C PHE A 411 -4.02 7.85 20.30
N SER A 412 -4.45 6.62 20.00
CA SER A 412 -4.36 5.50 20.94
C SER A 412 -2.92 5.11 21.29
N ASN A 413 -1.95 5.47 20.46
CA ASN A 413 -0.53 5.16 20.66
C ASN A 413 0.28 6.33 21.24
N LEU A 414 -0.35 7.50 21.42
CA LEU A 414 0.36 8.72 21.82
C LEU A 414 0.96 8.61 23.24
N SER A 415 0.23 8.04 24.19
CA SER A 415 0.71 7.87 25.57
C SER A 415 1.95 6.98 25.64
N GLN A 416 1.94 5.85 24.95
CA GLN A 416 3.09 4.93 24.87
C GLN A 416 4.30 5.58 24.19
N PHE A 417 4.07 6.39 23.16
CA PHE A 417 5.13 7.13 22.49
C PHE A 417 5.78 8.16 23.42
N ILE A 418 4.97 8.95 24.15
CA ILE A 418 5.45 9.95 25.10
C ILE A 418 6.22 9.27 26.23
N GLU A 419 5.72 8.18 26.77
CA GLU A 419 6.38 7.41 27.81
C GLU A 419 7.77 6.92 27.35
N CYS A 420 7.85 6.27 26.18
CA CYS A 420 9.12 5.80 25.65
C CYS A 420 10.10 6.94 25.35
N ARG A 421 9.61 8.06 24.81
CA ARG A 421 10.43 9.25 24.54
C ARG A 421 10.98 9.85 25.85
N SER A 422 10.15 9.96 26.87
CA SER A 422 10.54 10.45 28.19
C SER A 422 11.57 9.54 28.84
N TYR A 423 11.40 8.23 28.76
CA TYR A 423 12.35 7.24 29.27
C TYR A 423 13.72 7.34 28.58
N GLN A 424 13.75 7.52 27.26
CA GLN A 424 15.03 7.72 26.55
C GLN A 424 15.74 9.01 26.92
N VAL A 425 14.99 10.10 27.05
CA VAL A 425 15.55 11.37 27.53
C VAL A 425 16.14 11.17 28.91
N TYR A 426 15.41 10.52 29.81
CA TYR A 426 15.89 10.18 31.14
C TYR A 426 17.18 9.36 31.11
N ARG A 427 17.25 8.28 30.31
CA ARG A 427 18.47 7.47 30.16
C ARG A 427 19.67 8.27 29.65
N LYS A 428 19.45 9.15 28.67
CA LYS A 428 20.51 10.04 28.14
C LYS A 428 21.02 11.04 29.18
N LEU A 429 20.14 11.54 30.04
CA LEU A 429 20.48 12.45 31.11
C LEU A 429 21.23 11.76 32.28
N THR A 430 20.93 10.50 32.54
CA THR A 430 21.52 9.71 33.64
C THR A 430 22.77 8.95 33.22
N SER A 431 22.97 8.65 31.94
CA SER A 431 24.26 8.18 31.44
C SER A 431 25.21 9.38 31.41
N SER A 432 26.31 9.29 32.15
CA SER A 432 27.30 10.36 32.43
C SER A 432 28.01 10.95 31.19
N GLN A 433 27.49 10.80 30.01
CA GLN A 433 27.95 11.42 28.79
C GLN A 433 27.00 12.58 28.39
N THR A 434 27.46 13.79 28.68
CA THR A 434 27.05 15.05 28.05
C THR A 434 25.59 15.52 28.20
N THR A 435 25.28 16.05 29.39
CA THR A 435 24.04 16.81 29.68
C THR A 435 23.86 18.07 28.80
N TYR A 436 24.94 18.61 28.25
CA TYR A 436 24.93 19.92 27.54
C TYR A 436 24.59 19.84 26.06
N GLU A 437 24.87 18.76 25.38
CA GLU A 437 24.57 18.62 23.94
C GLU A 437 23.13 18.20 23.66
N ILE A 438 22.49 17.51 24.60
CA ILE A 438 21.13 16.97 24.43
C ILE A 438 20.08 18.11 24.34
N SER A 439 20.27 19.19 25.12
CA SER A 439 19.32 20.32 25.10
C SER A 439 19.35 21.12 23.78
N LYS A 440 20.50 21.18 23.11
CA LYS A 440 20.66 21.84 21.82
C LYS A 440 20.18 20.96 20.67
N THR A 441 20.39 19.65 20.76
CA THR A 441 19.96 18.70 19.72
C THR A 441 18.45 18.52 19.73
N GLN A 442 17.79 18.49 20.89
CA GLN A 442 16.33 18.42 20.99
C GLN A 442 15.63 19.63 20.42
N ARG A 443 16.18 20.84 20.60
CA ARG A 443 15.60 22.06 19.99
C ARG A 443 15.71 22.11 18.47
N LYS A 444 16.68 21.39 17.88
CA LYS A 444 16.88 21.31 16.42
C LYS A 444 15.93 20.30 15.73
N TYR A 445 15.32 19.40 16.49
CA TYR A 445 14.42 18.35 15.96
C TYR A 445 12.96 18.58 16.35
N THR A 446 12.56 19.80 16.68
CA THR A 446 11.14 20.13 16.81
C THR A 446 10.54 20.19 15.41
N ILE A 447 9.92 19.09 15.00
CA ILE A 447 9.37 18.85 13.68
C ILE A 447 8.37 19.96 13.27
N GLY A 448 7.63 20.53 14.23
CA GLY A 448 6.69 21.60 13.99
C GLY A 448 7.29 22.93 13.55
N LYS A 449 8.57 23.18 13.77
CA LYS A 449 9.19 24.45 13.35
C LYS A 449 9.98 24.37 12.05
N ALA A 450 10.29 23.17 11.59
CA ALA A 450 11.11 22.97 10.39
C ALA A 450 10.27 22.74 9.12
N TYR A 451 8.96 22.47 9.25
CA TYR A 451 8.19 21.86 8.14
C TYR A 451 6.77 22.40 7.96
N VAL A 452 6.39 23.46 8.68
CA VAL A 452 5.13 24.17 8.47
C VAL A 452 5.36 25.51 7.80
#